data_917dc972f63a98f9cf593dfa9b23d848
#
_entry.id   917dc972f63a98f9cf593dfa9b23d848
#
_cell.length_a   1.000
_cell.length_b   1.000
_cell.length_c   1.000
_cell.angle_alpha   90.00
_cell.angle_beta   90.00
_cell.angle_gamma   90.00
#
_symmetry.space_group_name_H-M   'P 1'
#
loop_
_entity.id
_entity.type
_entity.pdbx_description
1 polymer ?
#
loop_
_entity_poly.entity_id
_entity_poly.type
_entity_poly.pdbx_seq_one_letter_code
_entity_poly.pdbx_strand_id
1 'polypeptide(L)'
;MKKLILTAFLFASTMSTNTLADIKMGIILGFTGPIESLTPAMAASAELAFNEASDSGKLLGGQKISVERADSTCVDSAAATTAAEGLVSNGVVAIMGADCSGVTGAIATNVAVPNGVVMISPSATSPGLTDLNDNGYFFRTAPSDARGGQILADITKDRKVKNVAITYTNNDYGKGLADVYE
;
A
#
# COMPACT_ATOMS: atom_id res chain seq x y z
N MET A 1 60.84 -50.16 15.66
CA MET A 1 60.40 -49.25 14.59
C MET A 1 58.91 -48.91 14.82
N LYS A 2 58.64 -47.77 15.47
CA LYS A 2 57.28 -47.33 15.77
C LYS A 2 56.84 -46.38 14.66
N LYS A 3 55.77 -46.78 13.90
CA LYS A 3 55.15 -45.92 12.89
C LYS A 3 54.21 -44.91 13.57
N LEU A 4 54.51 -43.66 13.49
CA LEU A 4 53.69 -42.54 13.94
C LEU A 4 52.67 -42.26 12.84
N ILE A 5 51.36 -42.51 13.09
CA ILE A 5 50.27 -42.16 12.18
C ILE A 5 49.83 -40.78 12.59
N LEU A 6 50.12 -39.78 11.75
CA LEU A 6 49.70 -38.38 11.90
C LEU A 6 48.28 -38.23 11.28
N THR A 7 47.24 -38.21 12.12
CA THR A 7 45.89 -37.97 11.68
C THR A 7 45.65 -36.46 11.57
N ALA A 8 45.64 -35.94 10.35
CA ALA A 8 45.24 -34.59 10.08
C ALA A 8 43.74 -34.45 10.21
N PHE A 9 43.26 -33.76 11.25
CA PHE A 9 41.88 -33.36 11.41
C PHE A 9 41.64 -32.14 10.52
N LEU A 10 40.94 -32.34 9.38
CA LEU A 10 40.49 -31.27 8.51
C LEU A 10 39.26 -30.60 9.16
N PHE A 11 39.47 -29.46 9.81
CA PHE A 11 38.39 -28.63 10.31
C PHE A 11 37.73 -27.94 9.10
N ALA A 12 36.67 -28.54 8.57
CA ALA A 12 35.80 -27.87 7.61
C ALA A 12 34.94 -26.85 8.37
N SER A 13 35.43 -25.60 8.41
CA SER A 13 34.61 -24.48 8.86
C SER A 13 33.47 -24.29 7.87
N THR A 14 32.29 -24.77 8.22
CA THR A 14 31.06 -24.42 7.53
C THR A 14 30.79 -22.93 7.79
N MET A 15 31.14 -22.09 6.85
CA MET A 15 30.66 -20.71 6.81
C MET A 15 29.16 -20.78 6.61
N SER A 16 28.39 -20.69 7.71
CA SER A 16 26.96 -20.42 7.64
C SER A 16 26.80 -19.03 7.04
N THR A 17 26.51 -18.96 5.75
CA THR A 17 25.98 -17.74 5.15
C THR A 17 24.64 -17.49 5.79
N ASN A 18 24.55 -16.53 6.71
CA ASN A 18 23.26 -16.02 7.18
C ASN A 18 22.57 -15.40 5.96
N THR A 19 21.75 -16.16 5.27
CA THR A 19 20.78 -15.60 4.34
C THR A 19 19.78 -14.83 5.18
N LEU A 20 19.87 -13.52 5.15
CA LEU A 20 18.83 -12.67 5.72
C LEU A 20 17.50 -13.01 5.02
N ALA A 21 16.44 -13.17 5.79
CA ALA A 21 15.12 -13.41 5.22
C ALA A 21 14.69 -12.23 4.36
N ASP A 22 14.00 -12.50 3.25
CA ASP A 22 13.45 -11.46 2.40
C ASP A 22 12.41 -10.63 3.15
N ILE A 23 12.35 -9.34 2.82
CA ILE A 23 11.32 -8.42 3.30
C ILE A 23 10.08 -8.63 2.45
N LYS A 24 8.97 -9.05 3.05
CA LYS A 24 7.71 -9.21 2.31
C LYS A 24 6.94 -7.89 2.26
N MET A 25 6.65 -7.42 1.05
CA MET A 25 5.83 -6.24 0.78
C MET A 25 4.52 -6.65 0.11
N GLY A 26 3.42 -6.03 0.53
CA GLY A 26 2.11 -6.23 -0.09
C GLY A 26 1.83 -5.17 -1.15
N ILE A 27 1.15 -5.57 -2.23
CA ILE A 27 0.50 -4.66 -3.16
C ILE A 27 -0.98 -5.03 -3.20
N ILE A 28 -1.85 -4.12 -2.73
CA ILE A 28 -3.29 -4.33 -2.74
C ILE A 28 -3.97 -3.23 -3.55
N LEU A 29 -4.52 -3.59 -4.70
CA LEU A 29 -5.18 -2.68 -5.64
C LEU A 29 -6.43 -3.35 -6.21
N GLY A 30 -7.33 -2.57 -6.81
CA GLY A 30 -8.53 -3.08 -7.48
C GLY A 30 -8.18 -3.76 -8.81
N PHE A 31 -7.59 -4.94 -8.76
CA PHE A 31 -7.28 -5.73 -9.95
C PHE A 31 -8.55 -6.25 -10.65
N THR A 32 -9.67 -6.27 -9.94
CA THR A 32 -11.01 -6.40 -10.48
C THR A 32 -11.84 -5.18 -10.11
N GLY A 33 -12.95 -4.95 -10.85
CA GLY A 33 -13.85 -3.84 -10.58
C GLY A 33 -13.65 -2.61 -11.49
N PRO A 34 -14.15 -1.43 -11.07
CA PRO A 34 -14.32 -0.29 -11.99
C PRO A 34 -13.03 0.34 -12.51
N ILE A 35 -11.88 0.08 -11.87
CA ILE A 35 -10.60 0.67 -12.26
C ILE A 35 -9.54 -0.38 -12.64
N GLU A 36 -9.95 -1.61 -12.89
CA GLU A 36 -9.05 -2.75 -13.22
C GLU A 36 -8.07 -2.46 -14.37
N SER A 37 -8.44 -1.57 -15.30
CA SER A 37 -7.57 -1.18 -16.41
C SER A 37 -6.36 -0.32 -16.00
N LEU A 38 -6.40 0.32 -14.83
CA LEU A 38 -5.36 1.23 -14.33
C LEU A 38 -4.36 0.51 -13.41
N THR A 39 -4.83 -0.46 -12.66
CA THR A 39 -4.08 -1.08 -11.56
C THR A 39 -2.89 -1.92 -11.97
N PRO A 40 -2.85 -2.60 -13.15
CA PRO A 40 -1.65 -3.33 -13.59
C PRO A 40 -0.41 -2.43 -13.71
N ALA A 41 -0.56 -1.22 -14.27
CA ALA A 41 0.54 -0.27 -14.40
C ALA A 41 1.00 0.28 -13.04
N MET A 42 0.05 0.52 -12.13
CA MET A 42 0.36 0.95 -10.76
C MET A 42 1.16 -0.12 -10.01
N ALA A 43 0.73 -1.38 -10.09
CA ALA A 43 1.45 -2.50 -9.49
C ALA A 43 2.84 -2.68 -10.08
N ALA A 44 2.97 -2.65 -11.39
CA ALA A 44 4.27 -2.77 -12.07
C ALA A 44 5.24 -1.65 -11.66
N SER A 45 4.75 -0.42 -11.46
CA SER A 45 5.57 0.71 -11.00
C SER A 45 6.08 0.50 -9.56
N ALA A 46 5.24 -0.03 -8.68
CA ALA A 46 5.65 -0.36 -7.32
C ALA A 46 6.67 -1.50 -7.29
N GLU A 47 6.45 -2.55 -8.08
CA GLU A 47 7.39 -3.67 -8.20
C GLU A 47 8.74 -3.23 -8.77
N LEU A 48 8.74 -2.30 -9.74
CA LEU A 48 9.98 -1.72 -10.23
C LEU A 48 10.77 -1.05 -9.10
N ALA A 49 10.12 -0.22 -8.29
CA ALA A 49 10.76 0.45 -7.16
C ALA A 49 11.30 -0.55 -6.12
N PHE A 50 10.54 -1.62 -5.82
CA PHE A 50 10.98 -2.67 -4.92
C PHE A 50 12.18 -3.47 -5.47
N ASN A 51 12.18 -3.75 -6.77
CA ASN A 51 13.30 -4.41 -7.44
C ASN A 51 14.55 -3.53 -7.43
N GLU A 52 14.43 -2.24 -7.76
CA GLU A 52 15.55 -1.29 -7.69
C GLU A 52 16.13 -1.20 -6.27
N ALA A 53 15.28 -1.13 -5.25
CA ALA A 53 15.72 -1.14 -3.85
C ALA A 53 16.48 -2.42 -3.50
N SER A 54 15.94 -3.58 -3.90
CA SER A 54 16.56 -4.90 -3.71
C SER A 54 17.91 -5.01 -4.41
N ASP A 55 17.99 -4.54 -5.66
CA ASP A 55 19.19 -4.67 -6.49
C ASP A 55 20.28 -3.67 -6.13
N SER A 56 19.93 -2.60 -5.43
CA SER A 56 20.89 -1.65 -4.89
C SER A 56 21.90 -2.28 -3.92
N GLY A 57 21.54 -3.40 -3.29
CA GLY A 57 22.33 -4.06 -2.24
C GLY A 57 22.46 -3.24 -0.95
N LYS A 58 21.77 -2.09 -0.85
CA LYS A 58 21.85 -1.16 0.30
C LYS A 58 20.70 -1.33 1.30
N LEU A 59 19.66 -2.05 0.91
CA LEU A 59 18.47 -2.24 1.75
C LEU A 59 18.83 -3.16 2.93
N LEU A 60 18.72 -2.63 4.15
CA LEU A 60 18.85 -3.37 5.42
C LEU A 60 19.94 -4.48 5.42
N GLY A 61 21.16 -4.13 5.01
CA GLY A 61 22.26 -5.09 4.97
C GLY A 61 22.24 -6.03 3.76
N GLY A 62 21.55 -5.66 2.68
CA GLY A 62 21.49 -6.43 1.44
C GLY A 62 20.30 -7.39 1.35
N GLN A 63 19.28 -7.23 2.22
CA GLN A 63 18.04 -7.99 2.10
C GLN A 63 17.34 -7.71 0.77
N LYS A 64 16.59 -8.69 0.30
CA LYS A 64 15.76 -8.57 -0.89
C LYS A 64 14.31 -8.35 -0.50
N ILE A 65 13.53 -7.77 -1.41
CA ILE A 65 12.09 -7.63 -1.27
C ILE A 65 11.42 -8.72 -2.08
N SER A 66 10.49 -9.43 -1.45
CA SER A 66 9.51 -10.27 -2.13
C SER A 66 8.15 -9.58 -2.10
N VAL A 67 7.37 -9.71 -3.15
CA VAL A 67 6.10 -9.01 -3.32
C VAL A 67 4.95 -10.00 -3.36
N GLU A 68 3.88 -9.69 -2.62
CA GLU A 68 2.60 -10.41 -2.68
C GLU A 68 1.50 -9.45 -3.12
N ARG A 69 0.71 -9.84 -4.14
CA ARG A 69 -0.42 -9.06 -4.64
C ARG A 69 -1.73 -9.56 -4.06
N ALA A 70 -2.64 -8.63 -3.77
CA ALA A 70 -4.01 -8.91 -3.35
C ALA A 70 -4.98 -7.97 -4.08
N ASP A 71 -6.22 -8.40 -4.24
CA ASP A 71 -7.27 -7.64 -4.92
C ASP A 71 -8.16 -6.92 -3.90
N SER A 72 -8.24 -5.59 -3.98
CA SER A 72 -9.13 -4.77 -3.16
C SER A 72 -10.51 -4.61 -3.76
N THR A 73 -10.73 -5.04 -5.00
CA THR A 73 -11.96 -4.84 -5.78
C THR A 73 -12.38 -3.37 -5.99
N CYS A 74 -11.78 -2.42 -5.29
CA CYS A 74 -12.13 -0.99 -5.26
C CYS A 74 -13.46 -0.67 -4.54
N VAL A 75 -14.44 -1.55 -4.53
CA VAL A 75 -15.81 -1.26 -4.10
C VAL A 75 -16.32 -2.10 -2.93
N ASP A 76 -15.74 -3.27 -2.69
CA ASP A 76 -16.14 -4.18 -1.61
C ASP A 76 -15.14 -4.10 -0.44
N SER A 77 -15.50 -3.32 0.58
CA SER A 77 -14.64 -3.13 1.76
C SER A 77 -14.45 -4.42 2.57
N ALA A 78 -15.41 -5.34 2.56
CA ALA A 78 -15.27 -6.61 3.28
C ALA A 78 -14.29 -7.54 2.56
N ALA A 79 -14.42 -7.68 1.25
CA ALA A 79 -13.46 -8.44 0.44
C ALA A 79 -12.05 -7.86 0.53
N ALA A 80 -11.92 -6.53 0.44
CA ALA A 80 -10.64 -5.84 0.56
C ALA A 80 -9.98 -6.04 1.94
N THR A 81 -10.76 -5.98 3.02
CA THR A 81 -10.28 -6.25 4.37
C THR A 81 -9.76 -7.69 4.49
N THR A 82 -10.52 -8.67 4.01
CA THR A 82 -10.12 -10.09 4.02
C THR A 82 -8.82 -10.32 3.22
N ALA A 83 -8.71 -9.67 2.05
CA ALA A 83 -7.50 -9.78 1.24
C ALA A 83 -6.26 -9.18 1.95
N ALA A 84 -6.44 -8.04 2.63
CA ALA A 84 -5.39 -7.41 3.43
C ALA A 84 -4.98 -8.24 4.66
N GLU A 85 -5.95 -8.87 5.35
CA GLU A 85 -5.68 -9.81 6.44
C GLU A 85 -4.83 -11.00 5.95
N GLY A 86 -5.10 -11.48 4.74
CA GLY A 86 -4.28 -12.50 4.08
C GLY A 86 -2.82 -12.07 3.92
N LEU A 87 -2.58 -10.85 3.42
CA LEU A 87 -1.23 -10.30 3.30
C LEU A 87 -0.50 -10.24 4.64
N VAL A 88 -1.17 -9.72 5.68
CA VAL A 88 -0.59 -9.61 7.03
C VAL A 88 -0.30 -11.00 7.60
N SER A 89 -1.21 -11.95 7.44
CA SER A 89 -1.04 -13.34 7.90
C SER A 89 0.14 -14.04 7.22
N ASN A 90 0.43 -13.68 5.97
CA ASN A 90 1.58 -14.17 5.21
C ASN A 90 2.90 -13.48 5.58
N GLY A 91 2.88 -12.54 6.53
CA GLY A 91 4.05 -11.86 7.05
C GLY A 91 4.49 -10.65 6.23
N VAL A 92 3.58 -10.01 5.51
CA VAL A 92 3.82 -8.72 4.86
C VAL A 92 4.02 -7.65 5.94
N VAL A 93 5.07 -6.85 5.82
CA VAL A 93 5.46 -5.82 6.81
C VAL A 93 5.04 -4.40 6.42
N ALA A 94 4.76 -4.17 5.15
CA ALA A 94 4.19 -2.91 4.66
C ALA A 94 3.37 -3.15 3.38
N ILE A 95 2.39 -2.29 3.13
CA ILE A 95 1.43 -2.42 2.03
C ILE A 95 1.46 -1.16 1.15
N MET A 96 1.68 -1.33 -0.15
CA MET A 96 1.37 -0.33 -1.16
C MET A 96 -0.09 -0.55 -1.63
N GLY A 97 -0.92 0.44 -1.39
CA GLY A 97 -2.36 0.36 -1.66
C GLY A 97 -3.18 0.95 -0.48
N ALA A 98 -4.53 0.88 -0.49
CA ALA A 98 -5.27 0.54 -1.68
C ALA A 98 -5.42 1.79 -2.56
N ASP A 99 -6.08 1.65 -3.70
CA ASP A 99 -6.25 2.70 -4.70
C ASP A 99 -7.53 3.52 -4.48
N CYS A 100 -8.62 2.88 -4.12
CA CYS A 100 -9.94 3.51 -3.94
C CYS A 100 -10.18 3.89 -2.47
N SER A 101 -10.69 5.09 -2.21
CA SER A 101 -10.73 5.69 -0.87
C SER A 101 -11.51 4.86 0.17
N GLY A 102 -12.66 4.29 -0.17
CA GLY A 102 -13.48 3.51 0.76
C GLY A 102 -12.76 2.25 1.24
N VAL A 103 -12.23 1.45 0.31
CA VAL A 103 -11.47 0.22 0.65
C VAL A 103 -10.14 0.57 1.34
N THR A 104 -9.51 1.69 0.99
CA THR A 104 -8.31 2.19 1.66
C THR A 104 -8.59 2.48 3.13
N GLY A 105 -9.66 3.23 3.44
CA GLY A 105 -10.06 3.53 4.82
C GLY A 105 -10.40 2.27 5.61
N ALA A 106 -11.11 1.33 4.99
CA ALA A 106 -11.47 0.06 5.61
C ALA A 106 -10.22 -0.78 5.96
N ILE A 107 -9.29 -0.94 5.03
CA ILE A 107 -8.04 -1.69 5.26
C ILE A 107 -7.18 -1.00 6.32
N ALA A 108 -7.00 0.31 6.21
CA ALA A 108 -6.21 1.07 7.17
C ALA A 108 -6.74 0.88 8.60
N THR A 109 -8.05 1.10 8.79
CA THR A 109 -8.70 1.06 10.11
C THR A 109 -8.75 -0.36 10.70
N ASN A 110 -9.09 -1.36 9.88
CA ASN A 110 -9.39 -2.69 10.39
C ASN A 110 -8.19 -3.65 10.35
N VAL A 111 -7.21 -3.39 9.51
CA VAL A 111 -6.08 -4.31 9.28
C VAL A 111 -4.72 -3.65 9.53
N ALA A 112 -4.37 -2.62 8.76
CA ALA A 112 -3.01 -2.09 8.77
C ALA A 112 -2.65 -1.48 10.14
N VAL A 113 -3.45 -0.53 10.63
CA VAL A 113 -3.20 0.16 11.90
C VAL A 113 -3.20 -0.79 13.10
N PRO A 114 -4.21 -1.69 13.29
CA PRO A 114 -4.22 -2.63 14.40
C PRO A 114 -3.04 -3.60 14.43
N ASN A 115 -2.48 -3.93 13.26
CA ASN A 115 -1.34 -4.85 13.14
C ASN A 115 0.02 -4.11 13.07
N GLY A 116 0.05 -2.77 13.15
CA GLY A 116 1.29 -1.99 13.06
C GLY A 116 1.96 -2.09 11.67
N VAL A 117 1.18 -2.31 10.62
CA VAL A 117 1.64 -2.43 9.25
C VAL A 117 1.52 -1.08 8.56
N VAL A 118 2.62 -0.55 8.03
CA VAL A 118 2.59 0.71 7.28
C VAL A 118 1.86 0.51 5.96
N MET A 119 0.96 1.44 5.65
CA MET A 119 0.17 1.43 4.42
C MET A 119 0.34 2.74 3.67
N ILE A 120 0.66 2.68 2.37
CA ILE A 120 0.82 3.86 1.52
C ILE A 120 -0.09 3.74 0.31
N SER A 121 -1.12 4.59 0.23
CA SER A 121 -2.03 4.63 -0.91
C SER A 121 -1.45 5.47 -2.06
N PRO A 122 -1.47 4.97 -3.30
CA PRO A 122 -1.01 5.72 -4.46
C PRO A 122 -2.04 6.74 -4.96
N SER A 123 -3.34 6.56 -4.68
CA SER A 123 -4.41 7.31 -5.36
C SER A 123 -5.67 7.58 -4.55
N ALA A 124 -5.77 7.15 -3.31
CA ALA A 124 -6.95 7.44 -2.47
C ALA A 124 -6.97 8.91 -2.04
N THR A 125 -7.97 9.67 -2.51
CA THR A 125 -8.01 11.13 -2.39
C THR A 125 -9.09 11.67 -1.44
N SER A 126 -9.99 10.83 -0.91
CA SER A 126 -11.05 11.29 -0.01
C SER A 126 -10.50 12.17 1.12
N PRO A 127 -11.11 13.35 1.39
CA PRO A 127 -10.75 14.21 2.50
C PRO A 127 -10.76 13.50 3.87
N GLY A 128 -11.71 12.58 4.09
CA GLY A 128 -11.84 11.83 5.33
C GLY A 128 -10.63 10.96 5.70
N LEU A 129 -9.78 10.62 4.73
CA LEU A 129 -8.53 9.89 5.01
C LEU A 129 -7.47 10.77 5.69
N THR A 130 -7.61 12.09 5.65
CA THR A 130 -6.67 13.01 6.33
C THR A 130 -6.80 12.96 7.85
N ASP A 131 -8.04 12.75 8.32
CA ASP A 131 -8.38 12.76 9.74
C ASP A 131 -8.53 11.35 10.32
N LEU A 132 -8.04 10.35 9.58
CA LEU A 132 -8.06 8.96 10.04
C LEU A 132 -7.21 8.81 11.30
N ASN A 133 -7.74 8.12 12.31
CA ASN A 133 -6.96 7.77 13.49
C ASN A 133 -6.01 6.60 13.16
N ASP A 134 -4.93 6.91 12.48
CA ASP A 134 -4.03 5.94 11.88
C ASP A 134 -2.77 5.64 12.69
N ASN A 135 -2.59 6.29 13.84
CA ASN A 135 -1.39 6.17 14.68
C ASN A 135 -0.07 6.33 13.91
N GLY A 136 -0.08 7.01 12.77
CA GLY A 136 1.10 7.20 11.90
C GLY A 136 1.42 6.00 11.01
N TYR A 137 0.49 5.08 10.79
CA TYR A 137 0.67 3.93 9.91
C TYR A 137 0.08 4.10 8.52
N PHE A 138 -0.74 5.14 8.27
CA PHE A 138 -1.31 5.40 6.96
C PHE A 138 -0.70 6.64 6.30
N PHE A 139 -0.36 6.52 5.03
CA PHE A 139 0.16 7.58 4.18
C PHE A 139 -0.50 7.52 2.81
N ARG A 140 -0.44 8.62 2.07
CA ARG A 140 -0.82 8.66 0.64
C ARG A 140 0.10 9.59 -0.14
N THR A 141 0.34 9.25 -1.40
CA THR A 141 1.12 10.08 -2.33
C THR A 141 0.25 11.02 -3.15
N ALA A 142 -1.06 10.72 -3.25
CA ALA A 142 -2.04 11.61 -3.89
C ALA A 142 -2.49 12.72 -2.92
N PRO A 143 -2.69 13.97 -3.40
CA PRO A 143 -3.24 15.03 -2.57
C PRO A 143 -4.70 14.76 -2.22
N SER A 144 -5.19 15.39 -1.14
CA SER A 144 -6.61 15.35 -0.77
C SER A 144 -7.46 16.15 -1.78
N ASP A 145 -8.67 15.66 -2.07
CA ASP A 145 -9.67 16.37 -2.87
C ASP A 145 -10.24 17.61 -2.18
N ALA A 146 -9.96 17.82 -0.89
CA ALA A 146 -10.44 18.99 -0.14
C ALA A 146 -10.11 20.31 -0.86
N ARG A 147 -8.90 20.45 -1.38
CA ARG A 147 -8.52 21.65 -2.12
C ARG A 147 -9.20 21.74 -3.49
N GLY A 148 -9.41 20.59 -4.14
CA GLY A 148 -10.11 20.53 -5.43
C GLY A 148 -11.57 20.97 -5.31
N GLY A 149 -12.30 20.47 -4.31
CA GLY A 149 -13.67 20.87 -4.02
C GLY A 149 -13.79 22.37 -3.73
N GLN A 150 -12.89 22.91 -2.88
CA GLN A 150 -12.85 24.33 -2.59
C GLN A 150 -12.63 25.19 -3.86
N ILE A 151 -11.70 24.82 -4.73
CA ILE A 151 -11.44 25.53 -5.98
C ILE A 151 -12.67 25.51 -6.89
N LEU A 152 -13.36 24.39 -7.00
CA LEU A 152 -14.59 24.28 -7.78
C LEU A 152 -15.69 25.19 -7.22
N ALA A 153 -15.86 25.25 -5.91
CA ALA A 153 -16.81 26.17 -5.24
C ALA A 153 -16.44 27.64 -5.53
N ASP A 154 -15.19 28.02 -5.41
CA ASP A 154 -14.69 29.36 -5.70
C ASP A 154 -14.95 29.76 -7.18
N ILE A 155 -14.65 28.88 -8.13
CA ILE A 155 -14.93 29.10 -9.57
C ILE A 155 -16.42 29.28 -9.81
N THR A 156 -17.27 28.46 -9.18
CA THR A 156 -18.72 28.54 -9.31
C THR A 156 -19.25 29.88 -8.81
N LYS A 157 -18.75 30.35 -7.67
CA LYS A 157 -19.07 31.64 -7.08
C LYS A 157 -18.59 32.81 -7.97
N ASP A 158 -17.38 32.78 -8.47
CA ASP A 158 -16.81 33.82 -9.34
C ASP A 158 -17.57 33.94 -10.65
N ARG A 159 -18.08 32.82 -11.17
CA ARG A 159 -18.94 32.78 -12.36
C ARG A 159 -20.38 33.17 -12.07
N LYS A 160 -20.72 33.51 -10.82
CA LYS A 160 -22.05 33.92 -10.37
C LYS A 160 -23.15 32.87 -10.70
N VAL A 161 -22.79 31.59 -10.69
CA VAL A 161 -23.74 30.50 -10.85
C VAL A 161 -24.65 30.46 -9.62
N LYS A 162 -25.97 30.51 -9.81
CA LYS A 162 -26.94 30.60 -8.70
C LYS A 162 -27.49 29.25 -8.26
N ASN A 163 -27.52 28.29 -9.17
CA ASN A 163 -28.06 26.96 -8.91
C ASN A 163 -27.09 25.92 -9.41
N VAL A 164 -26.70 25.01 -8.54
CA VAL A 164 -25.81 23.89 -8.84
C VAL A 164 -26.52 22.60 -8.46
N ALA A 165 -26.46 21.59 -9.32
CA ALA A 165 -26.86 20.24 -8.99
C ALA A 165 -25.60 19.39 -8.88
N ILE A 166 -25.46 18.68 -7.76
CA ILE A 166 -24.30 17.81 -7.51
C ILE A 166 -24.77 16.36 -7.61
N THR A 167 -24.04 15.56 -8.37
CA THR A 167 -24.20 14.11 -8.39
C THR A 167 -22.81 13.49 -8.16
N TYR A 168 -22.77 12.40 -7.41
CA TYR A 168 -21.53 11.73 -7.05
C TYR A 168 -21.72 10.21 -6.95
N THR A 169 -20.64 9.48 -7.03
CA THR A 169 -20.64 8.04 -6.77
C THR A 169 -20.90 7.78 -5.29
N ASN A 170 -21.80 6.84 -4.98
CA ASN A 170 -22.19 6.51 -3.60
C ASN A 170 -21.07 5.71 -2.89
N ASN A 171 -19.96 6.37 -2.64
CA ASN A 171 -18.81 5.87 -1.91
C ASN A 171 -18.04 7.02 -1.25
N ASP A 172 -17.04 6.71 -0.41
CA ASP A 172 -16.29 7.71 0.36
C ASP A 172 -15.52 8.70 -0.52
N TYR A 173 -15.10 8.29 -1.72
CA TYR A 173 -14.47 9.18 -2.69
C TYR A 173 -15.45 10.24 -3.19
N GLY A 174 -16.56 9.80 -3.79
CA GLY A 174 -17.56 10.71 -4.38
C GLY A 174 -18.22 11.59 -3.35
N LYS A 175 -18.62 11.00 -2.22
CA LYS A 175 -19.23 11.75 -1.12
C LYS A 175 -18.28 12.80 -0.55
N GLY A 176 -17.03 12.41 -0.28
CA GLY A 176 -16.04 13.32 0.30
C GLY A 176 -15.74 14.53 -0.58
N LEU A 177 -15.70 14.36 -1.91
CA LEU A 177 -15.52 15.48 -2.84
C LEU A 177 -16.76 16.37 -2.91
N ALA A 178 -17.95 15.79 -2.90
CA ALA A 178 -19.21 16.55 -2.90
C ALA A 178 -19.35 17.40 -1.63
N ASP A 179 -19.13 16.80 -0.46
CA ASP A 179 -19.21 17.48 0.84
C ASP A 179 -18.26 18.71 0.95
N VAL A 180 -17.10 18.66 0.29
CA VAL A 180 -16.17 19.80 0.29
C VAL A 180 -16.59 20.90 -0.68
N TYR A 181 -17.34 20.55 -1.73
CA TYR A 181 -17.83 21.52 -2.70
C TYR A 181 -19.01 22.34 -2.14
N GLU A 182 -19.89 21.75 -1.31
CA GLU A 182 -21.06 22.38 -0.69
C GLU A 182 -20.69 23.50 0.31
#